data_a9cbabdb8de2fb6c0a9354dcf3c2642e
#
_entry.id   a9cbabdb8de2fb6c0a9354dcf3c2642e
#
_cell.length_a   1.000
_cell.length_b   1.000
_cell.length_c   1.000
_cell.angle_alpha   90.00
_cell.angle_beta   90.00
_cell.angle_gamma   90.00
#
_symmetry.space_group_name_H-M   'P 1'
#
loop_
_entity.id
_entity.type
_entity.pdbx_description
1 polymer ?
#
loop_
_entity_poly.entity_id
_entity_poly.type
_entity_poly.pdbx_seq_one_letter_code
_entity_poly.pdbx_strand_id
1 'polypeptide(L)'
;MDGLENLFPDIHIKESHQNAVFALLKIPYRLSEIRDRNIGIIIFLRQDYLDSALGQNMGQFEKKYENYKLLWDRTAFLRLVFWVALRSGAMETDNNLDPASIEPNQLEKELKPFWGLKLGNDNSKEANTINWIYGALSDFNGYLQARDVVRFLEQAAKGSESTSHSKWKDRLLPPFAIRGAMNGCSSERVKELQQESKVFETWVKDLETRDDLVIPFSKTLLGDDNSRTLIELKKLGVVYEDTSDSNENRYYIPEIYRLGLGFKFKQGARPKVLSIKRKAIGKKLSS
;
A
#
# COMPACT_ATOMS: atom_id res chain seq x y z
N MET A 1 19.55 -6.12 -11.87
CA MET A 1 19.98 -4.72 -11.75
C MET A 1 18.94 -4.02 -10.92
N ASP A 2 19.36 -3.34 -9.89
CA ASP A 2 18.51 -2.63 -8.90
C ASP A 2 19.14 -1.25 -8.65
N GLY A 3 18.36 -0.29 -8.07
CA GLY A 3 18.85 1.05 -7.77
C GLY A 3 18.95 1.98 -8.97
N LEU A 4 18.08 1.80 -9.97
CA LEU A 4 18.02 2.68 -11.15
C LEU A 4 17.64 4.12 -10.80
N GLU A 5 16.97 4.32 -9.67
CA GLU A 5 16.59 5.62 -9.11
C GLU A 5 17.81 6.50 -8.86
N ASN A 6 18.90 5.90 -8.39
CA ASN A 6 20.16 6.62 -8.14
C ASN A 6 20.89 7.00 -9.43
N LEU A 7 20.70 6.23 -10.51
CA LEU A 7 21.33 6.49 -11.80
C LEU A 7 20.52 7.49 -12.64
N PHE A 8 19.21 7.48 -12.50
CA PHE A 8 18.29 8.29 -13.31
C PHE A 8 17.32 9.11 -12.45
N PRO A 9 17.81 9.96 -11.53
CA PRO A 9 16.95 10.64 -10.54
C PRO A 9 15.93 11.59 -11.18
N ASP A 10 16.22 12.12 -12.36
CA ASP A 10 15.36 13.10 -13.05
C ASP A 10 14.55 12.48 -14.21
N ILE A 11 14.21 11.18 -14.15
CA ILE A 11 13.52 10.49 -15.25
C ILE A 11 12.19 11.13 -15.65
N HIS A 12 11.48 11.74 -14.70
CA HIS A 12 10.20 12.39 -14.96
C HIS A 12 10.34 13.71 -15.74
N ILE A 13 11.55 14.26 -15.83
CA ILE A 13 11.82 15.59 -16.42
C ILE A 13 12.80 15.50 -17.59
N LYS A 14 13.83 14.65 -17.49
CA LYS A 14 14.92 14.60 -18.48
C LYS A 14 14.69 13.50 -19.51
N GLU A 15 14.50 13.89 -20.76
CA GLU A 15 14.35 12.98 -21.89
C GLU A 15 15.57 12.03 -22.07
N SER A 16 16.78 12.51 -21.76
CA SER A 16 17.98 11.66 -21.79
C SER A 16 17.89 10.47 -20.81
N HIS A 17 17.33 10.68 -19.61
CA HIS A 17 17.10 9.62 -18.63
C HIS A 17 16.02 8.65 -19.09
N GLN A 18 14.93 9.16 -19.68
CA GLN A 18 13.85 8.34 -20.25
C GLN A 18 14.39 7.44 -21.38
N ASN A 19 15.17 8.02 -22.29
CA ASN A 19 15.80 7.29 -23.40
C ASN A 19 16.80 6.25 -22.92
N ALA A 20 17.58 6.53 -21.88
CA ALA A 20 18.52 5.57 -21.30
C ALA A 20 17.79 4.37 -20.68
N VAL A 21 16.74 4.60 -19.88
CA VAL A 21 15.91 3.52 -19.33
C VAL A 21 15.19 2.75 -20.42
N PHE A 22 14.64 3.43 -21.44
CA PHE A 22 14.04 2.77 -22.60
C PHE A 22 15.03 1.85 -23.36
N ALA A 23 16.28 2.31 -23.56
CA ALA A 23 17.33 1.50 -24.16
C ALA A 23 17.66 0.27 -23.30
N LEU A 24 17.74 0.45 -21.96
CA LEU A 24 17.95 -0.64 -21.01
C LEU A 24 16.85 -1.70 -21.10
N LEU A 25 15.59 -1.31 -21.22
CA LEU A 25 14.43 -2.20 -21.34
C LEU A 25 14.44 -3.03 -22.65
N LYS A 26 15.16 -2.59 -23.68
CA LYS A 26 15.33 -3.36 -24.93
C LYS A 26 16.38 -4.45 -24.82
N ILE A 27 17.28 -4.41 -23.84
CA ILE A 27 18.38 -5.38 -23.71
C ILE A 27 17.87 -6.83 -23.55
N PRO A 28 16.89 -7.13 -22.65
CA PRO A 28 16.37 -8.49 -22.53
C PRO A 28 15.83 -9.05 -23.84
N TYR A 29 15.16 -8.21 -24.63
CA TYR A 29 14.66 -8.60 -25.95
C TYR A 29 15.79 -8.92 -26.91
N ARG A 30 16.77 -8.02 -27.05
CA ARG A 30 17.95 -8.26 -27.93
C ARG A 30 18.73 -9.50 -27.53
N LEU A 31 18.92 -9.72 -26.23
CA LEU A 31 19.55 -10.94 -25.73
C LEU A 31 18.75 -12.20 -26.09
N SER A 32 17.42 -12.12 -26.19
CA SER A 32 16.58 -13.27 -26.56
C SER A 32 16.76 -13.70 -28.02
N GLU A 33 17.25 -12.83 -28.88
CA GLU A 33 17.51 -13.12 -30.32
C GLU A 33 18.88 -13.78 -30.57
N ILE A 34 19.78 -13.75 -29.58
CA ILE A 34 21.11 -14.36 -29.70
C ILE A 34 21.00 -15.86 -29.45
N ARG A 35 21.44 -16.67 -30.40
CA ARG A 35 21.59 -18.12 -30.25
C ARG A 35 22.73 -18.42 -29.27
N ASP A 36 22.59 -19.50 -28.50
CA ASP A 36 23.62 -20.01 -27.58
C ASP A 36 24.05 -18.97 -26.51
N ARG A 37 23.12 -18.12 -26.09
CA ARG A 37 23.37 -17.12 -25.05
C ARG A 37 23.55 -17.78 -23.67
N ASN A 38 24.64 -17.42 -22.99
CA ASN A 38 24.94 -17.84 -21.63
C ASN A 38 24.67 -16.74 -20.60
N ILE A 39 24.01 -15.65 -21.01
CA ILE A 39 23.75 -14.47 -20.15
C ILE A 39 22.26 -14.22 -20.09
N GLY A 40 21.73 -14.10 -18.86
CA GLY A 40 20.41 -13.58 -18.54
C GLY A 40 20.52 -12.23 -17.84
N ILE A 41 19.50 -11.40 -17.97
CA ILE A 41 19.41 -10.12 -17.26
C ILE A 41 18.06 -10.02 -16.55
N ILE A 42 18.10 -9.58 -15.30
CA ILE A 42 16.92 -9.24 -14.51
C ILE A 42 17.03 -7.75 -14.15
N ILE A 43 16.00 -6.98 -14.47
CA ILE A 43 15.94 -5.55 -14.22
C ILE A 43 14.75 -5.31 -13.29
N PHE A 44 15.00 -4.84 -12.06
CA PHE A 44 13.96 -4.35 -11.17
C PHE A 44 13.68 -2.89 -11.50
N LEU A 45 12.45 -2.59 -11.85
CA LEU A 45 12.04 -1.26 -12.27
C LEU A 45 10.74 -0.86 -11.59
N ARG A 46 10.68 0.36 -11.09
CA ARG A 46 9.47 0.96 -10.53
C ARG A 46 8.49 1.29 -11.66
N GLN A 47 7.19 1.24 -11.36
CA GLN A 47 6.14 1.50 -12.34
C GLN A 47 6.22 2.94 -12.91
N ASP A 48 6.49 3.94 -12.06
CA ASP A 48 6.62 5.33 -12.47
C ASP A 48 7.79 5.57 -13.45
N TYR A 49 8.89 4.84 -13.31
CA TYR A 49 10.01 4.83 -14.25
C TYR A 49 9.63 4.20 -15.58
N LEU A 50 8.87 3.10 -15.51
CA LEU A 50 8.34 2.44 -16.69
C LEU A 50 7.40 3.36 -17.46
N ASP A 51 6.46 4.01 -16.76
CA ASP A 51 5.50 4.97 -17.33
C ASP A 51 6.23 6.13 -18.03
N SER A 52 7.29 6.65 -17.40
CA SER A 52 8.08 7.77 -17.95
C SER A 52 8.89 7.37 -19.18
N ALA A 53 9.41 6.13 -19.21
CA ALA A 53 10.30 5.68 -20.29
C ALA A 53 9.56 5.16 -21.54
N LEU A 54 8.39 4.50 -21.38
CA LEU A 54 7.69 3.81 -22.46
C LEU A 54 6.62 4.65 -23.17
N GLY A 55 6.01 5.62 -22.47
CA GLY A 55 4.98 6.47 -23.06
C GLY A 55 3.86 5.68 -23.76
N GLN A 56 3.75 5.83 -25.09
CA GLN A 56 2.68 5.22 -25.89
C GLN A 56 2.78 3.69 -26.01
N ASN A 57 3.92 3.07 -25.76
CA ASN A 57 4.15 1.61 -25.94
C ASN A 57 3.89 0.80 -24.67
N MET A 58 3.39 1.42 -23.61
CA MET A 58 3.16 0.81 -22.30
C MET A 58 2.32 -0.46 -22.36
N GLY A 59 1.17 -0.45 -23.03
CA GLY A 59 0.26 -1.58 -23.05
C GLY A 59 0.84 -2.87 -23.67
N GLN A 60 1.66 -2.74 -24.71
CA GLN A 60 2.34 -3.89 -25.30
C GLN A 60 3.43 -4.45 -24.39
N PHE A 61 4.17 -3.57 -23.73
CA PHE A 61 5.21 -3.95 -22.79
C PHE A 61 4.61 -4.64 -21.55
N GLU A 62 3.57 -4.07 -20.94
CA GLU A 62 2.90 -4.65 -19.80
C GLU A 62 2.34 -6.04 -20.09
N LYS A 63 1.69 -6.25 -21.24
CA LYS A 63 1.20 -7.55 -21.65
C LYS A 63 2.31 -8.58 -21.80
N LYS A 64 3.46 -8.18 -22.36
CA LYS A 64 4.63 -9.07 -22.55
C LYS A 64 5.24 -9.50 -21.21
N TYR A 65 5.27 -8.61 -20.22
CA TYR A 65 5.92 -8.82 -18.94
C TYR A 65 4.92 -8.97 -17.77
N GLU A 66 3.65 -9.24 -18.06
CA GLU A 66 2.58 -9.35 -17.04
C GLU A 66 2.91 -10.37 -15.94
N ASN A 67 3.48 -11.51 -16.30
CA ASN A 67 3.88 -12.57 -15.36
C ASN A 67 5.07 -12.20 -14.46
N TYR A 68 5.76 -11.10 -14.75
CA TYR A 68 6.92 -10.61 -13.97
C TYR A 68 6.56 -9.39 -13.14
N LYS A 69 5.30 -8.96 -13.13
CA LYS A 69 4.84 -7.84 -12.33
C LYS A 69 4.78 -8.23 -10.86
N LEU A 70 5.63 -7.58 -10.05
CA LEU A 70 5.65 -7.80 -8.61
C LEU A 70 4.49 -7.03 -7.96
N LEU A 71 3.42 -7.74 -7.66
CA LEU A 71 2.24 -7.18 -7.00
C LEU A 71 2.09 -7.81 -5.60
N TRP A 72 1.84 -6.97 -4.62
CA TRP A 72 1.48 -7.40 -3.28
C TRP A 72 -0.04 -7.53 -3.19
N ASP A 73 -0.55 -8.66 -3.68
CA ASP A 73 -1.95 -9.03 -3.53
C ASP A 73 -2.24 -9.53 -2.10
N ARG A 74 -3.50 -9.88 -1.85
CA ARG A 74 -3.93 -10.38 -0.54
C ARG A 74 -3.21 -11.67 -0.13
N THR A 75 -2.93 -12.56 -1.06
CA THR A 75 -2.21 -13.81 -0.80
C THR A 75 -0.75 -13.56 -0.45
N ALA A 76 -0.07 -12.70 -1.21
CA ALA A 76 1.31 -12.31 -0.93
C ALA A 76 1.43 -11.59 0.43
N PHE A 77 0.45 -10.74 0.77
CA PHE A 77 0.36 -10.13 2.10
C PHE A 77 0.25 -11.18 3.21
N LEU A 78 -0.67 -12.15 3.11
CA LEU A 78 -0.83 -13.21 4.12
C LEU A 78 0.43 -14.07 4.26
N ARG A 79 1.07 -14.42 3.15
CA ARG A 79 2.32 -15.18 3.13
C ARG A 79 3.46 -14.43 3.82
N LEU A 80 3.59 -13.13 3.57
CA LEU A 80 4.58 -12.28 4.23
C LEU A 80 4.35 -12.22 5.74
N VAL A 81 3.12 -11.97 6.17
CA VAL A 81 2.77 -11.93 7.60
C VAL A 81 3.07 -13.25 8.29
N PHE A 82 2.65 -14.35 7.68
CA PHE A 82 2.89 -15.70 8.21
C PHE A 82 4.39 -16.01 8.31
N TRP A 83 5.14 -15.67 7.26
CA TRP A 83 6.60 -15.84 7.25
C TRP A 83 7.28 -15.01 8.35
N VAL A 84 6.91 -13.74 8.53
CA VAL A 84 7.45 -12.88 9.60
C VAL A 84 7.11 -13.44 10.97
N ALA A 85 5.85 -13.88 11.18
CA ALA A 85 5.40 -14.43 12.45
C ALA A 85 6.17 -15.71 12.84
N LEU A 86 6.45 -16.59 11.87
CA LEU A 86 7.29 -17.77 12.09
C LEU A 86 8.74 -17.41 12.39
N ARG A 87 9.33 -16.52 11.58
CA ARG A 87 10.74 -16.15 11.72
C ARG A 87 11.03 -15.37 13.00
N SER A 88 10.06 -14.64 13.51
CA SER A 88 10.18 -13.94 14.80
C SER A 88 9.95 -14.84 16.02
N GLY A 89 9.57 -16.11 15.83
CA GLY A 89 9.17 -17.00 16.92
C GLY A 89 7.82 -16.65 17.56
N ALA A 90 7.06 -15.73 16.98
CA ALA A 90 5.72 -15.37 17.47
C ALA A 90 4.67 -16.46 17.21
N MET A 91 4.95 -17.36 16.28
CA MET A 91 4.16 -18.53 15.97
C MET A 91 5.07 -19.75 15.80
N GLU A 92 4.57 -20.90 16.26
CA GLU A 92 5.19 -22.19 16.03
C GLU A 92 4.28 -22.99 15.10
N THR A 93 4.89 -23.77 14.20
CA THR A 93 4.16 -24.75 13.39
C THR A 93 4.84 -26.10 13.52
N ASP A 94 4.06 -27.17 13.61
CA ASP A 94 4.54 -28.54 13.73
C ASP A 94 5.27 -29.05 12.48
N ASN A 95 5.24 -28.32 11.40
CA ASN A 95 5.82 -28.70 10.11
C ASN A 95 6.68 -27.56 9.54
N ASN A 96 7.74 -27.93 8.81
CA ASN A 96 8.50 -27.03 7.92
C ASN A 96 7.60 -26.53 6.75
N LEU A 97 6.51 -25.86 7.07
CA LEU A 97 5.58 -25.33 6.09
C LEU A 97 6.26 -24.18 5.35
N ASP A 98 6.44 -24.34 4.04
CA ASP A 98 6.83 -23.24 3.17
C ASP A 98 5.63 -22.30 2.96
N PRO A 99 5.71 -21.03 3.42
CA PRO A 99 4.60 -20.08 3.23
C PRO A 99 4.16 -19.93 1.77
N ALA A 100 5.05 -20.19 0.82
CA ALA A 100 4.75 -20.10 -0.60
C ALA A 100 3.78 -21.20 -1.09
N SER A 101 3.78 -22.36 -0.42
CA SER A 101 2.96 -23.52 -0.81
C SER A 101 1.60 -23.58 -0.11
N ILE A 102 1.36 -22.73 0.91
CA ILE A 102 0.12 -22.79 1.70
C ILE A 102 -1.01 -22.07 0.98
N GLU A 103 -2.18 -22.71 0.93
CA GLU A 103 -3.38 -22.10 0.37
C GLU A 103 -3.88 -20.90 1.20
N PRO A 104 -4.42 -19.84 0.57
CA PRO A 104 -4.84 -18.61 1.27
C PRO A 104 -5.81 -18.86 2.43
N ASN A 105 -6.78 -19.75 2.26
CA ASN A 105 -7.76 -20.10 3.31
C ASN A 105 -7.11 -20.77 4.52
N GLN A 106 -6.05 -21.51 4.31
CA GLN A 106 -5.28 -22.12 5.40
C GLN A 106 -4.45 -21.08 6.12
N LEU A 107 -3.77 -20.16 5.38
CA LEU A 107 -3.04 -19.03 5.97
C LEU A 107 -3.93 -18.18 6.89
N GLU A 108 -5.19 -17.95 6.50
CA GLU A 108 -6.15 -17.22 7.34
C GLU A 108 -6.46 -17.95 8.66
N LYS A 109 -6.57 -19.27 8.62
CA LYS A 109 -6.80 -20.10 9.83
C LYS A 109 -5.58 -20.08 10.73
N GLU A 110 -4.39 -20.27 10.16
CA GLU A 110 -3.12 -20.24 10.89
C GLU A 110 -2.85 -18.89 11.57
N LEU A 111 -3.21 -17.79 10.91
CA LEU A 111 -3.06 -16.43 11.44
C LEU A 111 -4.15 -16.02 12.46
N LYS A 112 -5.18 -16.85 12.68
CA LYS A 112 -6.23 -16.53 13.67
C LYS A 112 -5.70 -16.37 15.10
N PRO A 113 -4.82 -17.25 15.63
CA PRO A 113 -4.19 -17.03 16.95
C PRO A 113 -3.28 -15.81 17.02
N PHE A 114 -2.78 -15.34 15.88
CA PHE A 114 -1.90 -14.17 15.81
C PHE A 114 -2.66 -12.86 16.07
N TRP A 115 -3.83 -12.64 15.44
CA TRP A 115 -4.57 -11.36 15.49
C TRP A 115 -6.09 -11.47 15.60
N GLY A 116 -6.63 -12.67 15.74
CA GLY A 116 -8.07 -12.92 15.82
C GLY A 116 -8.81 -12.78 14.49
N LEU A 117 -10.03 -13.33 14.44
CA LEU A 117 -10.87 -13.26 13.24
C LEU A 117 -11.37 -11.84 12.96
N LYS A 118 -11.72 -11.10 14.01
CA LYS A 118 -12.25 -9.72 13.92
C LYS A 118 -11.50 -8.76 14.83
N LEU A 119 -11.55 -7.48 14.50
CA LEU A 119 -11.05 -6.37 15.34
C LEU A 119 -11.91 -6.14 16.61
N GLY A 120 -12.42 -7.18 17.16
CA GLY A 120 -13.25 -7.28 18.34
C GLY A 120 -13.43 -8.75 18.68
N ASN A 121 -14.44 -9.11 19.46
CA ASN A 121 -14.81 -10.51 19.66
C ASN A 121 -15.30 -11.12 18.34
N ASP A 122 -15.12 -12.42 18.14
CA ASP A 122 -15.46 -13.10 16.88
C ASP A 122 -16.93 -12.91 16.47
N ASN A 123 -17.85 -12.75 17.44
CA ASN A 123 -19.27 -12.49 17.20
C ASN A 123 -19.63 -11.00 17.08
N SER A 124 -18.65 -10.09 17.17
CA SER A 124 -18.90 -8.64 17.08
C SER A 124 -19.24 -8.19 15.66
N LYS A 125 -19.81 -6.96 15.53
CA LYS A 125 -20.03 -6.29 14.24
C LYS A 125 -18.75 -5.62 13.69
N GLU A 126 -17.60 -5.84 14.34
CA GLU A 126 -16.31 -5.31 13.89
C GLU A 126 -15.86 -5.97 12.59
N ALA A 127 -14.97 -5.28 11.89
CA ALA A 127 -14.42 -5.77 10.63
C ALA A 127 -13.59 -7.06 10.82
N ASN A 128 -13.55 -7.90 9.80
CA ASN A 128 -12.57 -8.98 9.71
C ASN A 128 -11.17 -8.38 9.75
N THR A 129 -10.30 -8.93 10.61
CA THR A 129 -8.97 -8.38 10.90
C THR A 129 -8.10 -8.31 9.65
N ILE A 130 -8.01 -9.40 8.91
CA ILE A 130 -7.20 -9.49 7.69
C ILE A 130 -7.66 -8.45 6.66
N ASN A 131 -8.96 -8.41 6.39
CA ASN A 131 -9.50 -7.49 5.41
C ASN A 131 -9.30 -6.01 5.82
N TRP A 132 -9.39 -5.75 7.12
CA TRP A 132 -9.16 -4.39 7.63
C TRP A 132 -7.70 -3.99 7.49
N ILE A 133 -6.74 -4.83 7.92
CA ILE A 133 -5.31 -4.55 7.83
C ILE A 133 -4.90 -4.36 6.37
N TYR A 134 -5.25 -5.31 5.49
CA TYR A 134 -4.96 -5.24 4.07
C TYR A 134 -5.54 -3.98 3.43
N GLY A 135 -6.80 -3.64 3.75
CA GLY A 135 -7.44 -2.43 3.26
C GLY A 135 -6.84 -1.15 3.85
N ALA A 136 -6.39 -1.15 5.11
CA ALA A 136 -5.79 0.00 5.76
C ALA A 136 -4.38 0.30 5.25
N LEU A 137 -3.58 -0.73 4.96
CA LEU A 137 -2.21 -0.61 4.45
C LEU A 137 -2.13 -0.35 2.94
N SER A 138 -3.20 -0.58 2.18
CA SER A 138 -3.18 -0.30 0.74
C SER A 138 -3.60 1.14 0.44
N ASP A 139 -3.14 1.71 -0.68
CA ASP A 139 -3.61 2.98 -1.24
C ASP A 139 -4.92 2.82 -2.02
N PHE A 140 -5.49 3.90 -2.59
CA PHE A 140 -6.73 3.82 -3.36
C PHE A 140 -6.59 3.20 -4.76
N ASN A 141 -5.38 2.94 -5.22
CA ASN A 141 -5.12 2.14 -6.43
C ASN A 141 -5.03 0.63 -6.11
N GLY A 142 -5.08 0.26 -4.82
CA GLY A 142 -4.97 -1.10 -4.34
C GLY A 142 -3.53 -1.58 -4.15
N TYR A 143 -2.56 -0.69 -4.26
CA TYR A 143 -1.16 -1.04 -4.04
C TYR A 143 -0.85 -1.09 -2.55
N LEU A 144 -0.15 -2.16 -2.17
CA LEU A 144 0.39 -2.39 -0.84
C LEU A 144 1.91 -2.53 -0.96
N GLN A 145 2.65 -2.04 0.01
CA GLN A 145 4.10 -2.22 0.07
C GLN A 145 4.48 -3.19 1.17
N ALA A 146 5.40 -4.12 0.87
CA ALA A 146 5.92 -5.07 1.87
C ALA A 146 6.51 -4.37 3.09
N ARG A 147 7.19 -3.25 2.88
CA ARG A 147 7.79 -2.43 3.93
C ARG A 147 6.77 -1.93 4.94
N ASP A 148 5.59 -1.50 4.46
CA ASP A 148 4.50 -1.05 5.32
C ASP A 148 3.92 -2.20 6.15
N VAL A 149 3.87 -3.42 5.59
CA VAL A 149 3.45 -4.62 6.33
C VAL A 149 4.42 -4.92 7.47
N VAL A 150 5.72 -4.92 7.21
CA VAL A 150 6.74 -5.21 8.22
C VAL A 150 6.72 -4.14 9.33
N ARG A 151 6.65 -2.86 8.98
CA ARG A 151 6.51 -1.76 9.96
C ARG A 151 5.24 -1.90 10.80
N PHE A 152 4.14 -2.23 10.16
CA PHE A 152 2.88 -2.44 10.84
C PHE A 152 3.01 -3.55 11.90
N LEU A 153 3.60 -4.69 11.56
CA LEU A 153 3.80 -5.80 12.49
C LEU A 153 4.71 -5.40 13.64
N GLU A 154 5.80 -4.68 13.37
CA GLU A 154 6.72 -4.14 14.37
C GLU A 154 6.00 -3.20 15.35
N GLN A 155 5.24 -2.23 14.83
CA GLN A 155 4.49 -1.27 15.66
C GLN A 155 3.39 -1.95 16.46
N ALA A 156 2.70 -2.94 15.88
CA ALA A 156 1.67 -3.70 16.57
C ALA A 156 2.26 -4.56 17.70
N ALA A 157 3.43 -5.18 17.48
CA ALA A 157 4.14 -5.93 18.51
C ALA A 157 4.53 -5.02 19.68
N LYS A 158 5.19 -3.88 19.40
CA LYS A 158 5.55 -2.87 20.42
C LYS A 158 4.32 -2.37 21.20
N GLY A 159 3.22 -2.10 20.49
CA GLY A 159 1.96 -1.70 21.12
C GLY A 159 1.34 -2.80 22.00
N SER A 160 1.63 -4.05 21.72
CA SER A 160 1.16 -5.20 22.51
C SER A 160 1.87 -5.34 23.85
N GLU A 161 3.17 -5.00 23.94
CA GLU A 161 3.98 -5.14 25.16
C GLU A 161 3.54 -4.20 26.28
N SER A 162 2.98 -3.03 25.94
CA SER A 162 2.71 -1.93 26.88
C SER A 162 1.45 -2.08 27.73
N THR A 163 0.63 -3.13 27.51
CA THR A 163 -0.70 -3.22 28.14
C THR A 163 -0.97 -4.63 28.69
N SER A 164 -1.55 -4.71 29.90
CA SER A 164 -1.97 -6.00 30.46
C SER A 164 -3.03 -6.66 29.57
N HIS A 165 -2.68 -7.78 28.99
CA HIS A 165 -3.47 -8.54 27.98
C HIS A 165 -4.69 -9.29 28.56
N SER A 166 -5.23 -8.90 29.71
CA SER A 166 -6.27 -9.66 30.42
C SER A 166 -7.52 -9.92 29.58
N LYS A 167 -7.84 -9.04 28.63
CA LYS A 167 -9.06 -9.13 27.81
C LYS A 167 -8.91 -9.96 26.53
N TRP A 168 -7.72 -10.04 25.96
CA TRP A 168 -7.46 -10.65 24.62
C TRP A 168 -6.48 -11.81 24.73
N LYS A 169 -6.85 -12.85 25.51
CA LYS A 169 -6.01 -14.04 25.71
C LYS A 169 -5.97 -15.00 24.51
N ASP A 170 -6.86 -14.77 23.55
CA ASP A 170 -7.05 -15.61 22.35
C ASP A 170 -6.15 -15.22 21.18
N ARG A 171 -5.35 -14.14 21.32
CA ARG A 171 -4.52 -13.61 20.24
C ARG A 171 -3.28 -12.88 20.75
N LEU A 172 -2.21 -12.87 19.92
CA LEU A 172 -0.96 -12.17 20.26
C LEU A 172 -1.08 -10.65 20.02
N LEU A 173 -1.68 -10.23 18.90
CA LEU A 173 -1.89 -8.83 18.57
C LEU A 173 -3.34 -8.40 18.88
N PRO A 174 -3.56 -7.68 19.97
CA PRO A 174 -4.90 -7.22 20.33
C PRO A 174 -5.39 -6.09 19.42
N PRO A 175 -6.71 -5.86 19.28
CA PRO A 175 -7.27 -4.87 18.37
C PRO A 175 -6.77 -3.42 18.57
N PHE A 176 -6.47 -3.03 19.80
CA PHE A 176 -5.94 -1.69 20.08
C PHE A 176 -4.51 -1.53 19.53
N ALA A 177 -3.66 -2.55 19.65
CA ALA A 177 -2.31 -2.55 19.11
C ALA A 177 -2.33 -2.53 17.57
N ILE A 178 -3.21 -3.31 16.94
CA ILE A 178 -3.45 -3.29 15.49
C ILE A 178 -3.86 -1.91 15.00
N ARG A 179 -4.82 -1.26 15.68
CA ARG A 179 -5.25 0.10 15.29
C ARG A 179 -4.16 1.14 15.56
N GLY A 180 -3.45 1.04 16.67
CA GLY A 180 -2.38 1.95 17.06
C GLY A 180 -1.17 1.90 16.12
N ALA A 181 -0.87 0.73 15.56
CA ALA A 181 0.23 0.53 14.62
C ALA A 181 0.12 1.38 13.36
N MET A 182 -1.11 1.75 12.95
CA MET A 182 -1.32 2.58 11.77
C MET A 182 -0.74 3.99 11.90
N ASN A 183 -0.59 4.54 13.11
CA ASN A 183 -0.02 5.88 13.30
C ASN A 183 1.42 5.95 12.78
N GLY A 184 2.28 5.04 13.24
CA GLY A 184 3.68 4.98 12.81
C GLY A 184 3.81 4.65 11.32
N CYS A 185 3.04 3.67 10.82
CA CYS A 185 3.05 3.31 9.40
C CYS A 185 2.65 4.48 8.50
N SER A 186 1.59 5.19 8.86
CA SER A 186 1.07 6.31 8.09
C SER A 186 2.07 7.48 8.06
N SER A 187 2.68 7.81 9.20
CA SER A 187 3.67 8.89 9.28
C SER A 187 4.90 8.62 8.42
N GLU A 188 5.44 7.41 8.46
CA GLU A 188 6.59 7.04 7.63
C GLU A 188 6.24 6.99 6.15
N ARG A 189 5.06 6.48 5.79
CA ARG A 189 4.58 6.43 4.41
C ARG A 189 4.42 7.83 3.81
N VAL A 190 3.91 8.79 4.57
CA VAL A 190 3.80 10.19 4.16
C VAL A 190 5.18 10.80 3.90
N LYS A 191 6.15 10.60 4.82
CA LYS A 191 7.53 11.09 4.63
C LYS A 191 8.20 10.52 3.37
N GLU A 192 8.03 9.23 3.12
CA GLU A 192 8.57 8.59 1.92
C GLU A 192 7.98 9.20 0.65
N LEU A 193 6.66 9.35 0.61
CA LEU A 193 6.00 9.89 -0.57
C LEU A 193 6.32 11.39 -0.79
N GLN A 194 6.58 12.16 0.28
CA GLN A 194 7.08 13.54 0.16
C GLN A 194 8.45 13.60 -0.53
N GLN A 195 9.32 12.61 -0.31
CA GLN A 195 10.62 12.53 -0.99
C GLN A 195 10.48 12.10 -2.46
N GLU A 196 9.45 11.31 -2.77
CA GLU A 196 9.23 10.76 -4.12
C GLU A 196 8.44 11.71 -5.03
N SER A 197 7.56 12.56 -4.49
CA SER A 197 6.66 13.42 -5.27
C SER A 197 6.66 14.86 -4.78
N LYS A 198 7.14 15.75 -5.64
CA LYS A 198 7.16 17.20 -5.35
C LYS A 198 5.77 17.81 -5.21
N VAL A 199 4.80 17.32 -5.99
CA VAL A 199 3.40 17.77 -5.89
C VAL A 199 2.81 17.36 -4.54
N PHE A 200 3.06 16.12 -4.10
CA PHE A 200 2.62 15.64 -2.81
C PHE A 200 3.30 16.41 -1.66
N GLU A 201 4.61 16.65 -1.74
CA GLU A 201 5.35 17.44 -0.74
C GLU A 201 4.75 18.85 -0.60
N THR A 202 4.49 19.53 -1.72
CA THR A 202 3.90 20.88 -1.70
C THR A 202 2.51 20.87 -1.07
N TRP A 203 1.69 19.90 -1.45
CA TRP A 203 0.34 19.75 -0.89
C TRP A 203 0.37 19.47 0.62
N VAL A 204 1.30 18.63 1.11
CA VAL A 204 1.44 18.37 2.55
C VAL A 204 1.81 19.65 3.30
N LYS A 205 2.73 20.47 2.78
CA LYS A 205 3.08 21.77 3.38
C LYS A 205 1.89 22.72 3.47
N ASP A 206 1.02 22.71 2.47
CA ASP A 206 -0.22 23.51 2.51
C ASP A 206 -1.18 23.00 3.59
N LEU A 207 -1.26 21.66 3.78
CA LEU A 207 -2.08 21.05 4.84
C LEU A 207 -1.57 21.37 6.25
N GLU A 208 -0.26 21.50 6.46
CA GLU A 208 0.34 21.80 7.78
C GLU A 208 -0.12 23.17 8.32
N THR A 209 -0.59 24.06 7.46
CA THR A 209 -1.13 25.38 7.85
C THR A 209 -2.60 25.36 8.23
N ARG A 210 -3.27 24.20 8.24
CA ARG A 210 -4.71 24.05 8.41
C ARG A 210 -5.09 23.22 9.63
N ASP A 211 -6.13 23.61 10.32
CA ASP A 211 -6.64 22.94 11.51
C ASP A 211 -7.90 22.08 11.25
N ASP A 212 -8.53 22.22 10.06
CA ASP A 212 -9.82 21.64 9.70
C ASP A 212 -9.73 20.33 8.88
N LEU A 213 -8.68 19.54 9.12
CA LEU A 213 -8.42 18.32 8.37
C LEU A 213 -9.40 17.19 8.75
N VAL A 214 -10.54 17.13 8.06
CA VAL A 214 -11.63 16.17 8.31
C VAL A 214 -12.01 15.42 7.04
N ILE A 215 -12.27 14.11 7.14
CA ILE A 215 -12.75 13.26 6.04
C ILE A 215 -14.27 13.05 6.15
N PRO A 216 -15.03 13.18 5.05
CA PRO A 216 -14.62 13.65 3.72
C PRO A 216 -14.29 15.14 3.68
N PHE A 217 -13.38 15.52 2.80
CA PHE A 217 -12.99 16.92 2.63
C PHE A 217 -13.46 17.49 1.29
N SER A 218 -13.46 18.82 1.17
CA SER A 218 -13.85 19.56 -0.04
C SER A 218 -12.64 19.83 -0.95
N LYS A 219 -12.91 20.25 -2.18
CA LYS A 219 -11.88 20.60 -3.17
C LYS A 219 -10.95 21.73 -2.70
N THR A 220 -11.36 22.55 -1.77
CA THR A 220 -10.56 23.66 -1.21
C THR A 220 -9.27 23.21 -0.53
N LEU A 221 -9.19 21.95 -0.06
CA LEU A 221 -7.98 21.40 0.53
C LEU A 221 -6.96 20.88 -0.49
N LEU A 222 -7.24 21.02 -1.80
CA LEU A 222 -6.32 20.60 -2.87
C LEU A 222 -5.35 21.72 -3.31
N GLY A 223 -5.44 22.91 -2.70
CA GLY A 223 -4.60 24.07 -3.04
C GLY A 223 -5.10 24.85 -4.28
N ASP A 224 -4.33 25.82 -4.72
CA ASP A 224 -4.71 26.75 -5.81
C ASP A 224 -4.75 26.07 -7.19
N ASP A 225 -3.77 25.23 -7.51
CA ASP A 225 -3.76 24.38 -8.72
C ASP A 225 -4.46 23.04 -8.46
N ASN A 226 -5.69 23.12 -7.94
CA ASN A 226 -6.42 21.99 -7.45
C ASN A 226 -6.70 20.89 -8.50
N SER A 227 -6.76 21.24 -9.79
CA SER A 227 -7.01 20.26 -10.85
C SER A 227 -5.77 19.40 -11.12
N ARG A 228 -4.59 19.99 -11.21
CA ARG A 228 -3.32 19.27 -11.39
C ARG A 228 -2.97 18.45 -10.15
N THR A 229 -3.08 19.06 -8.98
CA THR A 229 -2.86 18.41 -7.69
C THR A 229 -3.77 17.18 -7.53
N LEU A 230 -5.07 17.31 -7.84
CA LEU A 230 -6.02 16.20 -7.76
C LEU A 230 -5.64 15.05 -8.70
N ILE A 231 -5.26 15.35 -9.95
CA ILE A 231 -4.85 14.32 -10.92
C ILE A 231 -3.65 13.52 -10.38
N GLU A 232 -2.62 14.22 -9.89
CA GLU A 232 -1.42 13.56 -9.35
C GLU A 232 -1.73 12.77 -8.07
N LEU A 233 -2.51 13.32 -7.13
CA LEU A 233 -2.90 12.61 -5.91
C LEU A 233 -3.75 11.37 -6.18
N LYS A 234 -4.62 11.40 -7.21
CA LYS A 234 -5.34 10.22 -7.68
C LYS A 234 -4.39 9.17 -8.29
N LYS A 235 -3.44 9.60 -9.12
CA LYS A 235 -2.42 8.73 -9.71
C LYS A 235 -1.57 8.04 -8.65
N LEU A 236 -1.22 8.75 -7.57
CA LEU A 236 -0.50 8.24 -6.41
C LEU A 236 -1.37 7.39 -5.46
N GLY A 237 -2.67 7.25 -5.71
CA GLY A 237 -3.59 6.52 -4.84
C GLY A 237 -3.87 7.18 -3.48
N VAL A 238 -3.50 8.47 -3.33
CA VAL A 238 -3.67 9.23 -2.08
C VAL A 238 -5.08 9.77 -1.92
N VAL A 239 -5.74 10.13 -3.02
CA VAL A 239 -7.07 10.73 -2.99
C VAL A 239 -8.05 9.94 -3.85
N TYR A 240 -9.23 9.67 -3.29
CA TYR A 240 -10.40 9.17 -4.01
C TYR A 240 -11.49 10.23 -4.02
N GLU A 241 -12.06 10.49 -5.20
CA GLU A 241 -13.18 11.40 -5.41
C GLU A 241 -14.48 10.60 -5.49
N ASP A 242 -15.36 10.78 -4.52
CA ASP A 242 -16.71 10.18 -4.51
C ASP A 242 -17.69 11.15 -5.18
N THR A 243 -18.08 10.83 -6.41
CA THR A 243 -19.04 11.58 -7.22
C THR A 243 -20.46 11.03 -7.11
N SER A 244 -20.73 10.12 -6.18
CA SER A 244 -22.04 9.48 -6.03
C SER A 244 -23.13 10.40 -5.46
N ASP A 245 -22.74 11.55 -4.90
CA ASP A 245 -23.66 12.57 -4.40
C ASP A 245 -23.74 13.73 -5.42
N SER A 246 -24.93 14.06 -5.90
CA SER A 246 -25.13 15.01 -7.01
C SER A 246 -24.80 16.47 -6.68
N ASN A 247 -24.63 16.81 -5.41
CA ASN A 247 -24.50 18.20 -4.97
C ASN A 247 -23.06 18.65 -4.67
N GLU A 248 -22.15 17.75 -4.26
CA GLU A 248 -20.76 18.09 -3.97
C GLU A 248 -19.84 16.87 -4.11
N ASN A 249 -18.71 17.04 -4.78
CA ASN A 249 -17.65 16.05 -4.81
C ASN A 249 -17.01 15.93 -3.44
N ARG A 250 -16.95 14.71 -2.91
CA ARG A 250 -16.34 14.40 -1.63
C ARG A 250 -15.03 13.67 -1.82
N TYR A 251 -14.00 14.14 -1.16
CA TYR A 251 -12.68 13.56 -1.27
C TYR A 251 -12.31 12.77 -0.02
N TYR A 252 -11.67 11.62 -0.22
CA TYR A 252 -11.25 10.71 0.83
C TYR A 252 -9.76 10.40 0.71
N ILE A 253 -9.14 10.06 1.84
CA ILE A 253 -7.75 9.62 1.94
C ILE A 253 -7.72 8.20 2.51
N PRO A 254 -6.91 7.27 1.97
CA PRO A 254 -6.79 5.92 2.51
C PRO A 254 -6.08 5.95 3.86
N GLU A 255 -6.35 4.96 4.69
CA GLU A 255 -5.87 4.91 6.08
C GLU A 255 -4.36 5.01 6.18
N ILE A 256 -3.62 4.43 5.20
CA ILE A 256 -2.16 4.45 5.17
C ILE A 256 -1.57 5.88 5.09
N TYR A 257 -2.29 6.86 4.58
CA TYR A 257 -1.87 8.26 4.55
C TYR A 257 -2.60 9.13 5.57
N ARG A 258 -3.82 8.75 5.95
CA ARG A 258 -4.75 9.59 6.71
C ARG A 258 -4.17 10.13 8.02
N LEU A 259 -3.59 9.24 8.82
CA LEU A 259 -3.07 9.60 10.15
C LEU A 259 -1.81 10.45 10.05
N GLY A 260 -0.89 10.11 9.13
CA GLY A 260 0.34 10.85 8.88
C GLY A 260 0.10 12.26 8.32
N LEU A 261 -1.03 12.46 7.61
CA LEU A 261 -1.49 13.76 7.12
C LEU A 261 -2.35 14.54 8.14
N GLY A 262 -2.61 13.99 9.33
CA GLY A 262 -3.39 14.64 10.37
C GLY A 262 -4.91 14.66 10.18
N PHE A 263 -5.45 13.96 9.16
CA PHE A 263 -6.89 13.92 8.93
C PHE A 263 -7.64 13.09 9.95
N LYS A 264 -8.75 13.65 10.45
CA LYS A 264 -9.68 13.02 11.40
C LYS A 264 -10.97 12.63 10.69
N PHE A 265 -11.70 11.67 11.26
CA PHE A 265 -13.08 11.43 10.83
C PHE A 265 -13.99 12.48 11.47
N LYS A 266 -15.06 12.87 10.76
CA LYS A 266 -16.08 13.75 11.30
C LYS A 266 -16.62 13.15 12.62
N GLN A 267 -16.79 13.98 13.63
CA GLN A 267 -17.27 13.55 14.95
C GLN A 267 -18.56 12.72 14.83
N GLY A 268 -18.63 11.59 15.50
CA GLY A 268 -19.76 10.65 15.43
C GLY A 268 -19.81 9.76 14.18
N ALA A 269 -18.97 10.00 13.16
CA ALA A 269 -18.89 9.14 11.99
C ALA A 269 -18.08 7.87 12.32
N ARG A 270 -18.61 6.70 11.92
CA ARG A 270 -17.83 5.46 11.95
C ARG A 270 -16.78 5.47 10.84
N PRO A 271 -15.52 5.06 11.12
CA PRO A 271 -14.53 4.88 10.09
C PRO A 271 -15.00 3.91 9.01
N LYS A 272 -15.13 4.38 7.78
CA LYS A 272 -15.61 3.57 6.64
C LYS A 272 -14.45 3.04 5.79
N VAL A 273 -13.31 2.69 6.40
CA VAL A 273 -12.08 2.27 5.71
C VAL A 273 -12.36 1.30 4.57
N LEU A 274 -12.97 0.16 4.87
CA LEU A 274 -13.25 -0.87 3.86
C LEU A 274 -14.30 -0.46 2.83
N SER A 275 -15.34 0.28 3.24
CA SER A 275 -16.41 0.67 2.30
C SER A 275 -15.93 1.70 1.29
N ILE A 276 -15.13 2.68 1.71
CA ILE A 276 -14.51 3.68 0.83
C ILE A 276 -13.50 3.00 -0.09
N LYS A 277 -12.72 2.07 0.45
CA LYS A 277 -11.76 1.29 -0.32
C LYS A 277 -12.45 0.49 -1.44
N ARG A 278 -13.56 -0.19 -1.13
CA ARG A 278 -14.34 -0.94 -2.13
C ARG A 278 -14.93 -0.03 -3.20
N LYS A 279 -15.33 1.19 -2.86
CA LYS A 279 -15.77 2.18 -3.85
C LYS A 279 -14.62 2.59 -4.77
N ALA A 280 -13.43 2.85 -4.23
CA ALA A 280 -12.27 3.32 -4.98
C ALA A 280 -11.69 2.24 -5.92
N ILE A 281 -11.55 0.99 -5.45
CA ILE A 281 -10.87 -0.10 -6.17
C ILE A 281 -11.87 -1.02 -6.90
N GLY A 282 -13.17 -0.89 -6.61
CA GLY A 282 -14.19 -1.82 -7.08
C GLY A 282 -14.10 -3.18 -6.36
N LYS A 283 -14.55 -4.26 -7.04
CA LYS A 283 -14.61 -5.62 -6.45
C LYS A 283 -13.26 -6.30 -6.20
N LYS A 284 -12.13 -5.67 -6.52
CA LYS A 284 -10.77 -6.25 -6.40
C LYS A 284 -10.32 -6.59 -4.96
N LEU A 285 -11.08 -6.20 -3.92
CA LEU A 285 -10.75 -6.54 -2.52
C LEU A 285 -11.24 -7.93 -2.08
N SER A 286 -12.01 -8.62 -2.89
CA SER A 286 -12.69 -9.88 -2.53
C SER A 286 -12.24 -11.09 -3.33
N SER A 287 -11.27 -10.94 -4.21
CA SER A 287 -10.69 -12.05 -4.98
C SER A 287 -9.36 -12.51 -4.41
#